data_65ec79c6a72d242faf3a2f4a1c8c6484
#
_entry.id   65ec79c6a72d242faf3a2f4a1c8c6484
#
_cell.length_a   1.000
_cell.length_b   1.000
_cell.length_c   1.000
_cell.angle_alpha   90.00
_cell.angle_beta   90.00
_cell.angle_gamma   90.00
#
_symmetry.space_group_name_H-M   'P 1'
#
loop_
_entity.id
_entity.type
_entity.pdbx_description
1 polymer ?
#
loop_
_entity_poly.entity_id
_entity_poly.type
_entity_poly.pdbx_seq_one_letter_code
_entity_poly.pdbx_strand_id
1 'polypeptide(L)'
;MTSANPVISSERVEGTAVYNVAGDKLGTIDELMIDKISGQVRYAVMEFGGFLGMGTDRYPIPWAMLKYDTSQDGYVVPLDKAQIEGAPRYASDRVPEYDDAYSGTVDKYYGL
;
A
#
# COMPACT_ATOMS: atom_id res chain seq x y z
N MET A 1 -9.12 9.09 20.09
CA MET A 1 -9.37 9.47 19.56
C MET A 1 -9.60 9.79 18.58
N THR A 2 -9.84 10.03 18.04
CA THR A 2 -10.03 10.17 17.35
C THR A 2 -10.44 10.41 16.40
N SER A 3 -10.67 10.04 16.08
CA SER A 3 -10.80 10.01 14.87
C SER A 3 -11.85 10.72 14.20
N ALA A 4 -12.33 11.75 14.70
CA ALA A 4 -13.21 12.64 14.02
C ALA A 4 -12.50 13.49 12.96
N ASN A 5 -11.18 13.55 13.04
CA ASN A 5 -10.41 14.28 12.05
C ASN A 5 -10.18 13.43 10.82
N PRO A 6 -10.55 13.93 9.61
CA PRO A 6 -10.27 13.17 8.39
C PRO A 6 -8.80 13.27 7.94
N VAL A 7 -8.04 14.15 8.56
CA VAL A 7 -6.65 14.41 8.19
C VAL A 7 -5.71 13.62 9.08
N ILE A 8 -4.74 12.95 8.47
CA ILE A 8 -3.75 12.15 9.19
C ILE A 8 -2.36 12.48 8.63
N SER A 9 -1.35 12.46 9.48
CA SER A 9 0.01 12.71 9.01
C SER A 9 0.54 11.50 8.22
N SER A 10 1.38 11.77 7.22
CA SER A 10 2.00 10.70 6.44
C SER A 10 2.83 9.78 7.33
N GLU A 11 3.46 10.33 8.36
CA GLU A 11 4.26 9.56 9.29
C GLU A 11 3.41 8.52 10.04
N ARG A 12 2.16 8.83 10.31
CA ARG A 12 1.24 7.90 10.97
C ARG A 12 0.68 6.85 10.01
N VAL A 13 0.55 7.20 8.75
CA VAL A 13 0.13 6.24 7.73
C VAL A 13 1.20 5.17 7.57
N GLU A 14 2.45 5.56 7.61
CA GLU A 14 3.57 4.63 7.58
C GLU A 14 3.52 3.73 8.82
N GLY A 15 3.70 2.44 8.61
CA GLY A 15 3.60 1.46 9.68
C GLY A 15 2.19 0.96 9.94
N THR A 16 1.19 1.56 9.30
CA THR A 16 -0.20 1.14 9.47
C THR A 16 -0.44 -0.20 8.79
N ALA A 17 -1.20 -1.07 9.44
CA ALA A 17 -1.51 -2.39 8.91
C ALA A 17 -2.49 -2.30 7.74
N VAL A 18 -2.34 -3.25 6.81
CA VAL A 18 -3.26 -3.44 5.69
C VAL A 18 -3.89 -4.82 5.85
N TYR A 19 -5.22 -4.86 5.76
CA TYR A 19 -6.01 -6.08 5.95
C TYR A 19 -6.79 -6.41 4.69
N ASN A 20 -7.13 -7.69 4.52
CA ASN A 20 -8.10 -8.05 3.51
C ASN A 20 -9.52 -7.93 4.10
N VAL A 21 -10.54 -8.20 3.28
CA VAL A 21 -11.94 -8.09 3.72
C VAL A 21 -12.27 -9.09 4.83
N ALA A 22 -11.60 -10.24 4.85
CA ALA A 22 -11.78 -11.26 5.87
C ALA A 22 -11.16 -10.89 7.23
N GLY A 23 -10.38 -9.82 7.27
CA GLY A 23 -9.73 -9.38 8.50
C GLY A 23 -8.32 -9.88 8.69
N ASP A 24 -7.78 -10.60 7.72
CA ASP A 24 -6.40 -11.08 7.79
C ASP A 24 -5.44 -9.95 7.46
N LYS A 25 -4.38 -9.82 8.23
CA LYS A 25 -3.35 -8.83 7.97
C LYS A 25 -2.50 -9.26 6.78
N LEU A 26 -2.41 -8.39 5.79
CA LEU A 26 -1.61 -8.64 4.59
C LEU A 26 -0.19 -8.08 4.73
N GLY A 27 -0.06 -6.92 5.34
CA GLY A 27 1.24 -6.29 5.47
C GLY A 27 1.13 -4.95 6.18
N THR A 28 2.15 -4.13 6.02
CA THR A 28 2.16 -2.77 6.58
C THR A 28 2.59 -1.78 5.50
N ILE A 29 2.12 -0.55 5.62
CA ILE A 29 2.49 0.52 4.69
C ILE A 29 3.90 1.01 5.04
N ASP A 30 4.80 0.97 4.06
CA ASP A 30 6.17 1.42 4.22
C ASP A 30 6.32 2.89 3.84
N GLU A 31 5.70 3.32 2.74
CA GLU A 31 5.75 4.70 2.31
C GLU A 31 4.60 5.02 1.36
N LEU A 32 4.44 6.29 1.06
CA LEU A 32 3.43 6.76 0.12
C LEU A 32 4.14 7.36 -1.10
N MET A 33 3.58 7.10 -2.27
CA MET A 33 4.03 7.75 -3.50
C MET A 33 3.04 8.85 -3.83
N ILE A 34 3.51 10.07 -3.81
CA ILE A 34 2.68 11.26 -3.92
C ILE A 34 2.94 11.94 -5.25
N ASP A 35 1.86 12.29 -5.96
CA ASP A 35 1.98 13.10 -7.16
C ASP A 35 2.48 14.47 -6.73
N LYS A 36 3.70 14.83 -7.15
CA LYS A 36 4.33 16.05 -6.66
C LYS A 36 3.71 17.32 -7.22
N ILE A 37 2.91 17.20 -8.27
CA ILE A 37 2.23 18.36 -8.86
C ILE A 37 0.88 18.60 -8.16
N SER A 38 0.05 17.55 -8.06
CA SER A 38 -1.27 17.68 -7.45
C SER A 38 -1.27 17.55 -5.94
N GLY A 39 -0.25 16.92 -5.38
CA GLY A 39 -0.19 16.63 -3.95
C GLY A 39 -1.00 15.42 -3.53
N GLN A 40 -1.59 14.71 -4.49
CA GLN A 40 -2.43 13.54 -4.17
C GLN A 40 -1.59 12.28 -4.03
N VAL A 41 -1.97 11.44 -3.07
CA VAL A 41 -1.35 10.13 -2.90
C VAL A 41 -1.80 9.22 -4.06
N ARG A 42 -0.83 8.63 -4.74
CA ARG A 42 -1.10 7.73 -5.87
C ARG A 42 -1.04 6.27 -5.45
N TYR A 43 -0.06 5.92 -4.64
CA TYR A 43 0.15 4.54 -4.20
C TYR A 43 0.57 4.50 -2.75
N ALA A 44 0.15 3.45 -2.04
CA ALA A 44 0.76 3.07 -0.78
C ALA A 44 1.68 1.88 -1.07
N VAL A 45 2.93 1.99 -0.67
CA VAL A 45 3.90 0.92 -0.87
C VAL A 45 3.86 0.03 0.36
N MET A 46 3.40 -1.20 0.18
CA MET A 46 3.20 -2.14 1.27
C MET A 46 4.37 -3.11 1.38
N GLU A 47 4.82 -3.36 2.59
CA GLU A 47 5.74 -4.47 2.86
C GLU A 47 4.91 -5.73 3.04
N PHE A 48 5.28 -6.78 2.35
CA PHE A 48 4.58 -8.05 2.40
C PHE A 48 5.57 -9.18 2.20
N GLY A 49 5.40 -10.27 2.95
CA GLY A 49 6.28 -11.41 2.86
C GLY A 49 7.54 -11.24 3.71
N GLY A 50 8.55 -12.04 3.43
CA GLY A 50 9.79 -12.06 4.19
C GLY A 50 9.61 -12.76 5.54
N PHE A 51 10.74 -13.15 6.12
CA PHE A 51 10.75 -13.81 7.41
C PHE A 51 11.47 -12.91 8.40
N LEU A 52 10.80 -12.59 9.49
CA LEU A 52 11.34 -11.69 10.52
C LEU A 52 11.71 -10.31 9.95
N GLY A 53 10.93 -9.85 8.98
CA GLY A 53 11.17 -8.55 8.35
C GLY A 53 12.35 -8.51 7.40
N MET A 54 13.01 -9.62 7.17
CA MET A 54 14.15 -9.71 6.25
C MET A 54 13.68 -10.19 4.90
N GLY A 55 14.16 -9.54 3.85
CA GLY A 55 13.83 -9.94 2.50
C GLY A 55 12.40 -9.64 2.10
N THR A 56 11.74 -8.72 2.80
CA THR A 56 10.41 -8.28 2.40
C THR A 56 10.51 -7.51 1.09
N ASP A 57 9.54 -7.76 0.23
CA ASP A 57 9.41 -7.00 -0.99
C ASP A 57 8.44 -5.84 -0.78
N ARG A 58 8.49 -4.89 -1.69
CA ARG A 58 7.65 -3.70 -1.69
C ARG A 58 6.60 -3.82 -2.79
N TYR A 59 5.34 -3.68 -2.41
CA TYR A 59 4.20 -3.85 -3.30
C TYR A 59 3.43 -2.54 -3.39
N PRO A 60 3.54 -1.79 -4.49
CA PRO A 60 2.73 -0.59 -4.64
C PRO A 60 1.28 -0.95 -4.84
N ILE A 61 0.41 -0.40 -4.01
CA ILE A 61 -1.04 -0.62 -4.07
C ILE A 61 -1.67 0.72 -4.44
N PRO A 62 -2.49 0.79 -5.49
CA PRO A 62 -3.17 2.06 -5.82
C PRO A 62 -3.95 2.59 -4.62
N TRP A 63 -3.75 3.85 -4.32
CA TRP A 63 -4.39 4.46 -3.14
C TRP A 63 -5.90 4.32 -3.18
N ALA A 64 -6.49 4.38 -4.36
CA ALA A 64 -7.94 4.27 -4.53
C ALA A 64 -8.51 2.94 -4.02
N MET A 65 -7.68 1.91 -3.87
CA MET A 65 -8.13 0.60 -3.41
C MET A 65 -8.11 0.48 -1.89
N LEU A 66 -7.50 1.43 -1.18
CA LEU A 66 -7.39 1.37 0.27
C LEU A 66 -8.53 2.14 0.91
N LYS A 67 -9.18 1.52 1.89
CA LYS A 67 -10.23 2.17 2.68
C LYS A 67 -9.86 2.08 4.15
N TYR A 68 -9.81 3.23 4.81
CA TYR A 68 -9.48 3.25 6.22
C TYR A 68 -10.63 2.67 7.03
N ASP A 69 -10.29 1.75 7.94
CA ASP A 69 -11.27 1.14 8.85
C ASP A 69 -10.93 1.58 10.27
N THR A 70 -11.79 2.42 10.83
CA THR A 70 -11.56 2.97 12.16
C THR A 70 -11.59 1.91 13.25
N SER A 71 -12.32 0.81 13.04
CA SER A 71 -12.39 -0.25 14.04
C SER A 71 -11.09 -1.04 14.15
N GLN A 72 -10.30 -1.07 13.08
CA GLN A 72 -9.02 -1.78 13.06
C GLN A 72 -7.82 -0.84 13.08
N ASP A 73 -8.06 0.47 12.98
CA ASP A 73 -7.00 1.47 12.82
C ASP A 73 -6.05 1.10 11.71
N GLY A 74 -6.60 0.65 10.58
CA GLY A 74 -5.81 0.22 9.45
C GLY A 74 -6.58 0.33 8.16
N TYR A 75 -5.95 -0.03 7.07
CA TYR A 75 -6.56 0.02 5.76
C TYR A 75 -7.03 -1.35 5.32
N VAL A 76 -8.15 -1.39 4.61
CA VAL A 76 -8.70 -2.63 4.07
C VAL A 76 -8.65 -2.55 2.54
N VAL A 77 -8.22 -3.62 1.91
CA VAL A 77 -8.18 -3.73 0.45
C VAL A 77 -8.99 -4.95 0.01
N PRO A 78 -9.65 -4.88 -1.16
CA PRO A 78 -10.42 -6.02 -1.67
C PRO A 78 -9.51 -7.00 -2.43
N LEU A 79 -8.44 -7.45 -1.79
CA LEU A 79 -7.46 -8.34 -2.37
C LEU A 79 -7.18 -9.48 -1.40
N ASP A 80 -6.91 -10.66 -1.93
CA ASP A 80 -6.46 -11.77 -1.11
C ASP A 80 -4.93 -11.90 -1.22
N LYS A 81 -4.37 -12.82 -0.43
CA LYS A 81 -2.93 -13.04 -0.39
C LYS A 81 -2.37 -13.45 -1.76
N ALA A 82 -3.10 -14.29 -2.47
CA ALA A 82 -2.64 -14.78 -3.76
C ALA A 82 -2.54 -13.65 -4.77
N GLN A 83 -3.48 -12.71 -4.73
CA GLN A 83 -3.44 -11.55 -5.62
C GLN A 83 -2.25 -10.66 -5.33
N ILE A 84 -1.91 -10.48 -4.04
CA ILE A 84 -0.73 -9.71 -3.66
C ILE A 84 0.53 -10.43 -4.11
N GLU A 85 0.60 -11.73 -3.91
CA GLU A 85 1.79 -12.51 -4.28
C GLU A 85 2.09 -12.47 -5.77
N GLY A 86 1.07 -12.31 -6.60
CA GLY A 86 1.24 -12.20 -8.05
C GLY A 86 1.43 -10.78 -8.56
N ALA A 87 1.40 -9.78 -7.67
CA ALA A 87 1.40 -8.38 -8.08
C ALA A 87 2.81 -7.87 -8.39
N PRO A 88 2.91 -6.76 -9.12
CA PRO A 88 4.20 -6.09 -9.32
C PRO A 88 4.82 -5.72 -7.98
N ARG A 89 6.12 -5.99 -7.87
CA ARG A 89 6.86 -5.73 -6.64
C ARG A 89 8.32 -5.46 -6.94
N TYR A 90 9.03 -4.98 -5.94
CA TYR A 90 10.47 -4.76 -6.07
C TYR A 90 11.14 -4.91 -4.70
N ALA A 91 12.43 -5.21 -4.73
CA ALA A 91 13.22 -5.26 -3.50
C ALA A 91 13.46 -3.85 -2.99
N SER A 92 13.59 -3.69 -1.67
CA SER A 92 13.73 -2.38 -1.06
C SER A 92 14.97 -1.60 -1.52
N ASP A 93 15.99 -2.32 -2.02
CA ASP A 93 17.22 -1.69 -2.53
C ASP A 93 17.20 -1.48 -4.05
N ARG A 94 16.07 -1.75 -4.71
CA ARG A 94 15.93 -1.63 -6.17
C ARG A 94 14.64 -0.90 -6.54
N VAL A 95 14.46 0.27 -5.97
CA VAL A 95 13.25 1.07 -6.20
C VAL A 95 13.21 1.55 -7.65
N PRO A 96 12.14 1.23 -8.39
CA PRO A 96 12.03 1.70 -9.78
C PRO A 96 11.64 3.15 -9.83
N GLU A 97 11.87 3.77 -11.00
CA GLU A 97 11.25 5.05 -11.28
C GLU A 97 9.76 4.83 -11.47
N TYR A 98 8.94 5.64 -10.79
CA TYR A 98 7.49 5.58 -10.96
C TYR A 98 7.10 6.43 -12.16
N ASP A 99 7.60 6.06 -13.33
CA ASP A 99 7.23 6.70 -14.59
C ASP A 99 5.90 6.14 -15.10
N ASP A 100 5.45 6.64 -16.23
CA ASP A 100 4.16 6.21 -16.77
C ASP A 100 4.14 4.73 -17.11
N ALA A 101 5.27 4.16 -17.52
CA ALA A 101 5.35 2.75 -17.87
C ALA A 101 5.18 1.87 -16.63
N TYR A 102 5.89 2.19 -15.55
CA TYR A 102 5.79 1.41 -14.32
C TYR A 102 4.43 1.58 -13.65
N SER A 103 3.98 2.83 -13.53
CA SER A 103 2.67 3.13 -12.94
C SER A 103 1.56 2.44 -13.73
N GLY A 104 1.66 2.43 -15.06
CA GLY A 104 0.70 1.74 -15.92
C GLY A 104 0.68 0.25 -15.69
N THR A 105 1.85 -0.36 -15.46
CA THR A 105 1.94 -1.78 -15.15
C THR A 105 1.21 -2.11 -13.85
N VAL A 106 1.44 -1.31 -12.81
CA VAL A 106 0.76 -1.50 -11.52
C VAL A 106 -0.75 -1.32 -11.68
N ASP A 107 -1.16 -0.21 -12.28
CA ASP A 107 -2.58 0.09 -12.43
C ASP A 107 -3.31 -1.01 -13.21
N LYS A 108 -2.70 -1.48 -14.28
CA LYS A 108 -3.29 -2.52 -15.12
C LYS A 108 -3.48 -3.82 -14.35
N TYR A 109 -2.51 -4.17 -13.53
CA TYR A 109 -2.63 -5.40 -12.72
C TYR A 109 -3.88 -5.36 -11.85
N TYR A 110 -4.18 -4.18 -11.28
CA TYR A 110 -5.32 -3.99 -10.40
C TYR A 110 -6.60 -3.57 -11.12
N GLY A 111 -6.58 -3.53 -12.44
CA GLY A 111 -7.77 -3.22 -13.23
C GLY A 111 -8.12 -1.75 -13.30
N LEU A 112 -7.12 -0.90 -13.12
CA LEU A 112 -7.35 0.57 -13.14
C LEU A 112 -6.87 1.25 -14.43
#